data_4dcad9201b0583205c68669664497a8b
#
_entry.id   4dcad9201b0583205c68669664497a8b
#
_cell.length_a   1.000
_cell.length_b   1.000
_cell.length_c   1.000
_cell.angle_alpha   90.00
_cell.angle_beta   90.00
_cell.angle_gamma   90.00
#
_symmetry.space_group_name_H-M   'P 1'
#
loop_
_entity.id
_entity.type
_entity.pdbx_description
1 polymer ?
#
loop_
_entity_poly.entity_id
_entity_poly.type
_entity_poly.pdbx_seq_one_letter_code
_entity_poly.pdbx_strand_id
1 'polypeptide(L)'
;MSRWLCGVALTAALAGDGPHYHVGRTPTPDEVRGQDITVFPDGTGLPEGTGTAEQGRALYQLRCASCHGDHGEGRGDYPRLAGGQGTLSSGEPILTVGSYWPYATTVWDYIRRAMPYDNPGSLRSDEVYAITAYVLHLSDIVGSEEILNQQTLPAVRMPNRDGFIPDFRAGCNAGRAGCATRP
;
A
#
# COMPACT_ATOMS: atom_id res chain seq x y z
N MET A 1 36.85 38.54 42.37
CA MET A 1 35.76 37.64 41.98
C MET A 1 35.47 37.86 40.50
N SER A 2 36.08 37.07 39.65
CA SER A 2 35.98 37.23 38.18
C SER A 2 34.98 36.21 37.61
N ARG A 3 33.87 36.73 37.04
CA ARG A 3 32.80 35.89 36.43
C ARG A 3 33.13 35.69 34.95
N TRP A 4 33.52 34.51 34.58
CA TRP A 4 33.63 34.07 33.17
C TRP A 4 32.26 33.76 32.62
N LEU A 5 31.79 34.54 31.62
CA LEU A 5 30.62 34.24 30.81
C LEU A 5 31.06 33.32 29.67
N CYS A 6 30.68 32.02 29.72
CA CYS A 6 30.79 31.11 28.60
C CYS A 6 29.69 31.43 27.58
N GLY A 7 30.05 32.08 26.47
CA GLY A 7 29.19 32.25 25.33
C GLY A 7 29.04 30.94 24.58
N VAL A 8 27.83 30.39 24.54
CA VAL A 8 27.46 29.24 23.67
C VAL A 8 27.25 29.79 22.28
N ALA A 9 28.18 29.52 21.37
CA ALA A 9 28.01 29.79 19.95
C ALA A 9 27.05 28.77 19.35
N LEU A 10 25.84 29.22 18.98
CA LEU A 10 24.85 28.43 18.24
C LEU A 10 25.31 28.36 16.78
N THR A 11 25.94 27.27 16.37
CA THR A 11 26.23 27.00 14.95
C THR A 11 24.95 26.60 14.26
N ALA A 12 24.32 27.50 13.53
CA ALA A 12 23.28 27.18 12.59
C ALA A 12 23.88 26.33 11.47
N ALA A 13 23.50 25.05 11.40
CA ALA A 13 23.80 24.20 10.26
C ALA A 13 23.03 24.75 9.05
N LEU A 14 23.75 25.35 8.11
CA LEU A 14 23.23 25.68 6.80
C LEU A 14 22.94 24.37 6.09
N ALA A 15 21.66 23.98 6.00
CA ALA A 15 21.21 22.97 5.08
C ALA A 15 21.60 23.46 3.66
N GLY A 16 22.61 22.84 3.06
CA GLY A 16 23.05 23.20 1.72
C GLY A 16 21.92 22.95 0.73
N ASP A 17 21.43 24.02 0.11
CA ASP A 17 20.55 23.92 -1.03
C ASP A 17 21.28 23.12 -2.13
N GLY A 18 20.68 22.00 -2.54
CA GLY A 18 21.16 21.25 -3.72
C GLY A 18 21.10 22.13 -4.98
N PRO A 19 21.66 21.66 -6.11
CA PRO A 19 21.70 22.46 -7.32
C PRO A 19 20.31 22.88 -7.78
N HIS A 20 20.05 24.19 -7.82
CA HIS A 20 18.82 24.77 -8.34
C HIS A 20 18.91 24.90 -9.86
N TYR A 21 18.08 24.14 -10.56
CA TYR A 21 18.05 24.16 -12.04
C TYR A 21 17.13 25.25 -12.60
N HIS A 22 16.52 26.08 -11.75
CA HIS A 22 15.57 27.15 -12.13
C HIS A 22 14.37 26.67 -12.98
N VAL A 23 13.97 25.42 -12.79
CA VAL A 23 12.83 24.82 -13.45
C VAL A 23 11.72 24.60 -12.42
N GLY A 24 10.54 25.17 -12.69
CA GLY A 24 9.39 25.07 -11.80
C GLY A 24 9.50 25.95 -10.54
N ARG A 25 8.66 25.69 -9.58
CA ARG A 25 8.61 26.32 -8.25
C ARG A 25 8.38 25.29 -7.17
N THR A 26 8.68 25.66 -5.94
CA THR A 26 8.28 24.83 -4.78
C THR A 26 6.74 24.79 -4.70
N PRO A 27 6.12 23.59 -4.61
CA PRO A 27 4.68 23.47 -4.47
C PRO A 27 4.24 24.01 -3.09
N THR A 28 3.01 24.51 -3.03
CA THR A 28 2.39 24.88 -1.76
C THR A 28 2.00 23.61 -0.97
N PRO A 29 1.85 23.69 0.37
CA PRO A 29 1.37 22.56 1.15
C PRO A 29 0.01 22.03 0.71
N ASP A 30 -0.87 22.89 0.19
CA ASP A 30 -2.18 22.48 -0.33
C ASP A 30 -2.06 21.68 -1.64
N GLU A 31 -1.17 22.09 -2.53
CA GLU A 31 -0.87 21.33 -3.74
C GLU A 31 -0.27 19.97 -3.43
N VAL A 32 0.63 19.89 -2.45
CA VAL A 32 1.19 18.60 -1.99
C VAL A 32 0.08 17.72 -1.44
N ARG A 33 -0.75 18.23 -0.52
CA ARG A 33 -1.88 17.47 0.04
C ARG A 33 -2.88 17.02 -1.01
N GLY A 34 -3.14 17.84 -2.03
CA GLY A 34 -4.05 17.48 -3.13
C GLY A 34 -3.55 16.34 -4.03
N GLN A 35 -2.23 16.14 -4.08
CA GLN A 35 -1.59 15.10 -4.88
C GLN A 35 -1.18 13.87 -4.06
N ASP A 36 -1.06 14.01 -2.74
CA ASP A 36 -0.65 12.92 -1.86
C ASP A 36 -1.85 12.00 -1.58
N ILE A 37 -1.88 10.90 -2.30
CA ILE A 37 -2.86 9.82 -2.13
C ILE A 37 -2.22 8.57 -1.52
N THR A 38 -1.06 8.70 -0.90
CA THR A 38 -0.30 7.58 -0.33
C THR A 38 -1.04 6.93 0.84
N VAL A 39 -1.16 5.62 0.79
CA VAL A 39 -1.69 4.80 1.89
C VAL A 39 -0.58 3.91 2.42
N PHE A 40 -0.35 3.99 3.73
CA PHE A 40 0.67 3.19 4.42
C PHE A 40 0.11 1.87 4.96
N PRO A 41 0.98 0.90 5.27
CA PRO A 41 0.56 -0.39 5.83
C PRO A 41 -0.26 -0.31 7.11
N ASP A 42 -0.04 0.72 7.93
CA ASP A 42 -0.77 1.00 9.18
C ASP A 42 -2.14 1.66 8.97
N GLY A 43 -2.48 1.98 7.73
CA GLY A 43 -3.73 2.65 7.36
C GLY A 43 -3.65 4.17 7.29
N THR A 44 -2.50 4.76 7.64
CA THR A 44 -2.30 6.21 7.45
C THR A 44 -2.54 6.57 5.97
N GLY A 45 -3.35 7.59 5.72
CA GLY A 45 -3.72 8.03 4.37
C GLY A 45 -4.98 7.38 3.79
N LEU A 46 -5.57 6.39 4.47
CA LEU A 46 -6.87 5.84 4.05
C LEU A 46 -7.96 6.91 4.18
N PRO A 47 -8.71 7.21 3.11
CA PRO A 47 -9.85 8.12 3.19
C PRO A 47 -11.03 7.48 3.89
N GLU A 48 -11.99 8.30 4.30
CA GLU A 48 -13.27 7.81 4.78
C GLU A 48 -13.98 6.99 3.71
N GLY A 49 -14.67 5.94 4.15
CA GLY A 49 -15.44 5.04 3.30
C GLY A 49 -15.63 3.68 3.95
N THR A 50 -16.47 2.87 3.34
CA THR A 50 -16.81 1.54 3.86
C THR A 50 -17.28 0.63 2.74
N GLY A 51 -17.06 -0.69 2.91
CA GLY A 51 -17.58 -1.69 1.97
C GLY A 51 -17.48 -3.11 2.53
N THR A 52 -18.31 -3.99 1.99
CA THR A 52 -18.30 -5.44 2.27
C THR A 52 -18.00 -6.23 1.00
N ALA A 53 -17.62 -7.50 1.13
CA ALA A 53 -17.39 -8.35 -0.04
C ALA A 53 -18.69 -8.59 -0.83
N GLU A 54 -19.83 -8.64 -0.16
CA GLU A 54 -21.13 -8.76 -0.84
C GLU A 54 -21.40 -7.57 -1.75
N GLN A 55 -21.18 -6.35 -1.25
CA GLN A 55 -21.30 -5.12 -2.06
C GLN A 55 -20.27 -5.07 -3.19
N GLY A 56 -19.04 -5.54 -2.92
CA GLY A 56 -17.94 -5.56 -3.87
C GLY A 56 -18.14 -6.54 -5.03
N ARG A 57 -18.90 -7.61 -4.84
CA ARG A 57 -19.15 -8.62 -5.88
C ARG A 57 -19.69 -8.03 -7.18
N ALA A 58 -20.76 -7.25 -7.11
CA ALA A 58 -21.36 -6.64 -8.29
C ALA A 58 -20.43 -5.65 -8.99
N LEU A 59 -19.68 -4.86 -8.20
CA LEU A 59 -18.69 -3.91 -8.72
C LEU A 59 -17.52 -4.64 -9.39
N TYR A 60 -17.04 -5.72 -8.79
CA TYR A 60 -15.98 -6.57 -9.33
C TYR A 60 -16.39 -7.18 -10.68
N GLN A 61 -17.58 -7.75 -10.76
CA GLN A 61 -18.11 -8.32 -12.01
C GLN A 61 -18.17 -7.27 -13.13
N LEU A 62 -18.56 -6.03 -12.80
CA LEU A 62 -18.69 -4.94 -13.76
C LEU A 62 -17.34 -4.37 -14.22
N ARG A 63 -16.34 -4.26 -13.30
CA ARG A 63 -15.13 -3.46 -13.50
C ARG A 63 -13.83 -4.27 -13.59
N CYS A 64 -13.82 -5.52 -13.11
CA CYS A 64 -12.59 -6.29 -12.91
C CYS A 64 -12.61 -7.66 -13.60
N ALA A 65 -13.77 -8.33 -13.63
CA ALA A 65 -13.90 -9.73 -14.07
C ALA A 65 -13.51 -9.94 -15.52
N SER A 66 -13.70 -8.95 -16.40
CA SER A 66 -13.32 -9.03 -17.82
C SER A 66 -11.84 -9.37 -18.01
N CYS A 67 -10.98 -8.88 -17.12
CA CYS A 67 -9.54 -9.14 -17.12
C CYS A 67 -9.13 -10.20 -16.10
N HIS A 68 -9.64 -10.13 -14.87
CA HIS A 68 -9.16 -10.97 -13.77
C HIS A 68 -9.93 -12.28 -13.57
N GLY A 69 -10.96 -12.54 -14.40
CA GLY A 69 -11.84 -13.71 -14.26
C GLY A 69 -12.94 -13.49 -13.23
N ASP A 70 -13.97 -14.33 -13.26
CA ASP A 70 -15.17 -14.16 -12.43
C ASP A 70 -14.90 -14.42 -10.94
N HIS A 71 -13.87 -15.22 -10.64
CA HIS A 71 -13.43 -15.57 -9.29
C HIS A 71 -11.96 -15.22 -9.03
N GLY A 72 -11.40 -14.27 -9.79
CA GLY A 72 -10.01 -13.85 -9.62
C GLY A 72 -8.98 -14.84 -10.14
N GLU A 73 -9.38 -15.76 -11.01
CA GLU A 73 -8.52 -16.79 -11.61
C GLU A 73 -7.57 -16.27 -12.68
N GLY A 74 -7.76 -15.02 -13.14
CA GLY A 74 -7.04 -14.41 -14.25
C GLY A 74 -7.60 -14.81 -15.62
N ARG A 75 -7.27 -14.04 -16.68
CA ARG A 75 -7.63 -14.35 -18.08
C ARG A 75 -6.49 -14.00 -19.03
N GLY A 76 -6.04 -14.97 -19.83
CA GLY A 76 -4.93 -14.75 -20.76
C GLY A 76 -3.70 -14.21 -20.02
N ASP A 77 -3.22 -13.05 -20.42
CA ASP A 77 -2.05 -12.41 -19.84
C ASP A 77 -2.36 -11.59 -18.57
N TYR A 78 -3.65 -11.45 -18.21
CA TYR A 78 -4.03 -10.71 -17.00
C TYR A 78 -3.85 -11.56 -15.75
N PRO A 79 -3.27 -10.97 -14.68
CA PRO A 79 -2.87 -11.74 -13.52
C PRO A 79 -4.07 -12.25 -12.72
N ARG A 80 -3.88 -13.43 -12.14
CA ARG A 80 -4.76 -14.00 -11.13
C ARG A 80 -4.67 -13.20 -9.83
N LEU A 81 -5.80 -13.00 -9.17
CA LEU A 81 -5.91 -12.28 -7.90
C LEU A 81 -6.10 -13.22 -6.70
N ALA A 82 -6.69 -14.39 -6.92
CA ALA A 82 -7.04 -15.36 -5.88
C ALA A 82 -6.30 -16.71 -6.07
N GLY A 83 -6.27 -17.52 -5.01
CA GLY A 83 -5.57 -18.79 -4.98
C GLY A 83 -4.09 -18.67 -4.64
N GLY A 84 -3.36 -19.78 -4.74
CA GLY A 84 -1.92 -19.84 -4.50
C GLY A 84 -1.52 -19.91 -3.02
N GLN A 85 -2.47 -19.97 -2.09
CA GLN A 85 -2.15 -20.11 -0.66
C GLN A 85 -1.35 -21.41 -0.44
N GLY A 86 -0.28 -21.32 0.37
CA GLY A 86 0.61 -22.45 0.67
C GLY A 86 1.63 -22.78 -0.43
N THR A 87 1.60 -22.13 -1.59
CA THR A 87 2.52 -22.43 -2.70
C THR A 87 3.85 -21.67 -2.65
N LEU A 88 3.99 -20.67 -1.79
CA LEU A 88 5.16 -19.78 -1.81
C LEU A 88 6.50 -20.48 -1.59
N SER A 89 6.50 -21.63 -0.89
CA SER A 89 7.70 -22.47 -0.68
C SER A 89 7.83 -23.61 -1.69
N SER A 90 6.95 -23.71 -2.69
CA SER A 90 7.02 -24.73 -3.73
C SER A 90 8.00 -24.36 -4.84
N GLY A 91 8.30 -25.31 -5.74
CA GLY A 91 9.11 -25.04 -6.94
C GLY A 91 8.43 -24.10 -7.95
N GLU A 92 7.11 -23.97 -7.87
CA GLU A 92 6.29 -23.10 -8.75
C GLU A 92 5.31 -22.28 -7.92
N PRO A 93 5.77 -21.19 -7.26
CA PRO A 93 4.92 -20.36 -6.43
C PRO A 93 3.90 -19.57 -7.24
N ILE A 94 2.66 -19.57 -6.80
CA ILE A 94 1.57 -18.79 -7.41
C ILE A 94 1.38 -17.50 -6.59
N LEU A 95 1.84 -16.39 -7.13
CA LEU A 95 1.81 -15.08 -6.48
C LEU A 95 0.48 -14.36 -6.76
N THR A 96 -0.35 -14.21 -5.74
CA THR A 96 -1.64 -13.52 -5.82
C THR A 96 -1.80 -12.54 -4.67
N VAL A 97 -2.90 -11.79 -4.66
CA VAL A 97 -3.28 -10.98 -3.50
C VAL A 97 -3.40 -11.88 -2.26
N GLY A 98 -4.05 -13.04 -2.39
CA GLY A 98 -4.31 -13.94 -1.27
C GLY A 98 -3.11 -14.74 -0.78
N SER A 99 -2.10 -14.98 -1.61
CA SER A 99 -0.94 -15.78 -1.24
C SER A 99 0.30 -14.96 -0.89
N TYR A 100 0.52 -13.81 -1.57
CA TYR A 100 1.81 -13.11 -1.58
C TYR A 100 1.77 -11.75 -0.89
N TRP A 101 0.71 -10.96 -1.08
CA TRP A 101 0.67 -9.58 -0.59
C TRP A 101 0.64 -9.50 0.94
N PRO A 102 1.50 -8.66 1.58
CA PRO A 102 1.63 -8.64 3.03
C PRO A 102 0.61 -7.75 3.74
N TYR A 103 -0.04 -6.80 3.02
CA TYR A 103 -0.93 -5.80 3.61
C TYR A 103 -2.19 -5.60 2.78
N ALA A 104 -3.35 -5.64 3.42
CA ALA A 104 -4.63 -5.35 2.77
C ALA A 104 -4.75 -3.87 2.36
N THR A 105 -4.12 -2.97 3.10
CA THR A 105 -4.05 -1.54 2.78
C THR A 105 -3.32 -1.28 1.46
N THR A 106 -2.30 -2.06 1.14
CA THR A 106 -1.60 -1.97 -0.17
C THR A 106 -2.49 -2.43 -1.31
N VAL A 107 -3.36 -3.43 -1.10
CA VAL A 107 -4.36 -3.86 -2.10
C VAL A 107 -5.32 -2.72 -2.39
N TRP A 108 -5.85 -2.07 -1.35
CA TRP A 108 -6.73 -0.92 -1.45
C TRP A 108 -6.07 0.23 -2.23
N ASP A 109 -4.83 0.58 -1.87
CA ASP A 109 -4.07 1.66 -2.50
C ASP A 109 -3.83 1.38 -3.99
N TYR A 110 -3.47 0.14 -4.32
CA TYR A 110 -3.26 -0.25 -5.71
C TYR A 110 -4.54 -0.19 -6.54
N ILE A 111 -5.67 -0.66 -6.00
CA ILE A 111 -6.97 -0.56 -6.68
C ILE A 111 -7.32 0.89 -6.93
N ARG A 112 -7.21 1.76 -5.91
CA ARG A 112 -7.52 3.19 -6.03
C ARG A 112 -6.72 3.88 -7.13
N ARG A 113 -5.41 3.65 -7.16
CA ARG A 113 -4.51 4.42 -8.05
C ARG A 113 -4.29 3.83 -9.42
N ALA A 114 -4.52 2.52 -9.61
CA ALA A 114 -4.13 1.81 -10.82
C ALA A 114 -5.26 1.01 -11.48
N MET A 115 -6.40 0.80 -10.80
CA MET A 115 -7.51 -0.01 -11.30
C MET A 115 -8.84 0.78 -11.31
N PRO A 116 -9.75 0.49 -12.27
CA PRO A 116 -9.56 -0.35 -13.46
C PRO A 116 -8.44 0.18 -14.37
N TYR A 117 -7.71 -0.71 -15.04
CA TYR A 117 -6.53 -0.34 -15.84
C TYR A 117 -6.82 0.67 -16.95
N ASP A 118 -8.00 0.59 -17.54
CA ASP A 118 -8.48 1.49 -18.60
C ASP A 118 -9.02 2.84 -18.09
N ASN A 119 -9.28 2.94 -16.76
CA ASN A 119 -9.78 4.17 -16.13
C ASN A 119 -9.33 4.31 -14.67
N PRO A 120 -8.02 4.47 -14.39
CA PRO A 120 -7.48 4.58 -13.03
C PRO A 120 -8.05 5.78 -12.28
N GLY A 121 -8.25 5.62 -10.97
CA GLY A 121 -8.76 6.70 -10.10
C GLY A 121 -10.26 7.01 -10.26
N SER A 122 -11.01 6.23 -11.04
CA SER A 122 -12.44 6.45 -11.28
C SER A 122 -13.36 5.92 -10.17
N LEU A 123 -12.83 5.08 -9.26
CA LEU A 123 -13.60 4.48 -8.19
C LEU A 123 -13.69 5.42 -6.98
N ARG A 124 -14.85 5.51 -6.36
CA ARG A 124 -15.05 6.19 -5.08
C ARG A 124 -14.47 5.34 -3.95
N SER A 125 -14.17 5.97 -2.81
CA SER A 125 -13.57 5.27 -1.67
C SER A 125 -14.38 4.04 -1.22
N ASP A 126 -15.71 4.16 -1.12
CA ASP A 126 -16.60 3.03 -0.76
C ASP A 126 -16.48 1.87 -1.77
N GLU A 127 -16.42 2.19 -3.06
CA GLU A 127 -16.29 1.19 -4.12
C GLU A 127 -14.93 0.47 -4.02
N VAL A 128 -13.86 1.20 -3.70
CA VAL A 128 -12.53 0.60 -3.48
C VAL A 128 -12.54 -0.30 -2.25
N TYR A 129 -13.15 0.13 -1.13
CA TYR A 129 -13.31 -0.74 0.07
C TYR A 129 -14.09 -2.02 -0.25
N ALA A 130 -15.21 -1.89 -0.94
CA ALA A 130 -16.04 -3.02 -1.32
C ALA A 130 -15.32 -4.00 -2.27
N ILE A 131 -14.66 -3.50 -3.31
CA ILE A 131 -13.88 -4.34 -4.23
C ILE A 131 -12.71 -4.99 -3.50
N THR A 132 -11.99 -4.25 -2.62
CA THR A 132 -10.93 -4.80 -1.79
C THR A 132 -11.45 -5.95 -0.91
N ALA A 133 -12.58 -5.74 -0.25
CA ALA A 133 -13.23 -6.79 0.56
C ALA A 133 -13.54 -8.03 -0.29
N TYR A 134 -14.08 -7.85 -1.48
CA TYR A 134 -14.39 -8.98 -2.36
C TYR A 134 -13.14 -9.72 -2.84
N VAL A 135 -12.09 -9.02 -3.24
CA VAL A 135 -10.81 -9.63 -3.65
C VAL A 135 -10.19 -10.44 -2.50
N LEU A 136 -10.23 -9.92 -1.27
CA LEU A 136 -9.76 -10.64 -0.08
C LEU A 136 -10.66 -11.84 0.25
N HIS A 137 -11.98 -11.70 0.08
CA HIS A 137 -12.95 -12.77 0.29
C HIS A 137 -12.76 -13.94 -0.68
N LEU A 138 -12.36 -13.69 -1.95
CA LEU A 138 -12.02 -14.73 -2.92
C LEU A 138 -10.89 -15.67 -2.46
N SER A 139 -10.15 -15.28 -1.43
CA SER A 139 -9.08 -16.06 -0.80
C SER A 139 -9.36 -16.40 0.67
N ASP A 140 -10.62 -16.35 1.09
CA ASP A 140 -11.09 -16.65 2.45
C ASP A 140 -10.40 -15.84 3.56
N ILE A 141 -9.90 -14.62 3.25
CA ILE A 141 -9.21 -13.75 4.21
C ILE A 141 -10.19 -12.94 5.05
N VAL A 142 -11.32 -12.53 4.46
CA VAL A 142 -12.40 -11.80 5.14
C VAL A 142 -13.75 -12.43 4.85
N GLY A 143 -14.70 -12.27 5.76
CA GLY A 143 -16.08 -12.74 5.60
C GLY A 143 -16.85 -11.91 4.55
N SER A 144 -17.95 -12.48 4.01
CA SER A 144 -18.76 -11.80 2.98
C SER A 144 -19.39 -10.49 3.47
N GLU A 145 -19.80 -10.44 4.74
CA GLU A 145 -20.48 -9.30 5.38
C GLU A 145 -19.52 -8.46 6.25
N GLU A 146 -18.25 -8.84 6.33
CA GLU A 146 -17.26 -8.12 7.11
C GLU A 146 -17.07 -6.71 6.55
N ILE A 147 -17.19 -5.71 7.40
CA ILE A 147 -17.09 -4.30 7.03
C ILE A 147 -15.62 -3.88 7.00
N LEU A 148 -15.13 -3.53 5.82
CA LEU A 148 -13.83 -2.88 5.66
C LEU A 148 -13.99 -1.36 5.57
N ASN A 149 -13.16 -0.65 6.35
CA ASN A 149 -13.07 0.80 6.39
C ASN A 149 -11.65 1.21 6.86
N GLN A 150 -11.41 2.49 7.11
CA GLN A 150 -10.09 2.99 7.53
C GLN A 150 -9.60 2.42 8.88
N GLN A 151 -10.48 1.91 9.72
CA GLN A 151 -10.12 1.30 11.02
C GLN A 151 -9.90 -0.21 10.90
N THR A 152 -10.75 -0.90 10.14
CA THR A 152 -10.75 -2.38 10.08
C THR A 152 -9.78 -2.92 9.03
N LEU A 153 -9.60 -2.22 7.90
CA LEU A 153 -8.71 -2.69 6.82
C LEU A 153 -7.26 -2.89 7.27
N PRO A 154 -6.62 -1.99 8.06
CA PRO A 154 -5.26 -2.21 8.56
C PRO A 154 -5.12 -3.41 9.51
N ALA A 155 -6.23 -3.80 10.16
CA ALA A 155 -6.26 -4.94 11.08
C ALA A 155 -6.35 -6.31 10.36
N VAL A 156 -6.68 -6.33 9.06
CA VAL A 156 -6.74 -7.57 8.29
C VAL A 156 -5.37 -8.25 8.26
N ARG A 157 -5.31 -9.50 8.72
CA ARG A 157 -4.08 -10.26 8.73
C ARG A 157 -3.94 -11.06 7.44
N MET A 158 -3.08 -10.58 6.56
CA MET A 158 -2.77 -11.26 5.30
C MET A 158 -1.94 -12.53 5.56
N PRO A 159 -2.14 -13.62 4.76
CA PRO A 159 -1.41 -14.89 4.96
C PRO A 159 0.11 -14.75 4.92
N ASN A 160 0.63 -13.87 4.07
CA ASN A 160 2.07 -13.62 3.91
C ASN A 160 2.57 -12.36 4.66
N ARG A 161 1.85 -11.95 5.73
CA ARG A 161 2.21 -10.74 6.51
C ARG A 161 3.67 -10.70 6.94
N ASP A 162 4.18 -11.83 7.37
CA ASP A 162 5.51 -11.98 7.98
C ASP A 162 6.48 -12.72 7.05
N GLY A 163 6.12 -12.96 5.77
CA GLY A 163 6.92 -13.74 4.83
C GLY A 163 8.04 -12.97 4.13
N PHE A 164 8.07 -11.64 4.28
CA PHE A 164 9.13 -10.81 3.70
C PHE A 164 10.29 -10.65 4.68
N ILE A 165 11.48 -10.91 4.20
CA ILE A 165 12.72 -10.62 4.93
C ILE A 165 13.31 -9.30 4.43
N PRO A 166 13.93 -8.50 5.32
CA PRO A 166 14.61 -7.27 4.93
C PRO A 166 15.70 -7.53 3.89
N ASP A 167 15.80 -6.65 2.89
CA ASP A 167 16.88 -6.72 1.91
C ASP A 167 18.20 -6.20 2.53
N PHE A 168 19.12 -7.12 2.83
CA PHE A 168 20.43 -6.81 3.34
C PHE A 168 21.44 -6.59 2.21
N ARG A 169 21.27 -5.56 1.40
CA ARG A 169 22.24 -5.22 0.35
C ARG A 169 23.59 -4.86 0.96
N ALA A 170 24.65 -5.36 0.34
CA ALA A 170 26.02 -4.95 0.66
C ALA A 170 26.15 -3.43 0.51
N GLY A 171 26.43 -2.69 1.61
CA GLY A 171 26.52 -1.23 1.63
C GLY A 171 25.44 -0.53 2.46
N CYS A 172 24.45 -1.22 2.99
CA CYS A 172 23.59 -0.69 4.03
C CYS A 172 24.34 -0.60 5.35
N ASN A 173 24.82 0.59 5.72
CA ASN A 173 25.40 0.79 7.05
C ASN A 173 24.28 0.90 8.09
N ALA A 174 24.42 0.18 9.20
CA ALA A 174 23.55 0.29 10.35
C ALA A 174 23.47 1.78 10.79
N GLY A 175 22.27 2.37 10.68
CA GLY A 175 22.04 3.80 11.01
C GLY A 175 21.39 4.63 9.91
N ARG A 176 21.30 4.13 8.66
CA ARG A 176 20.43 4.76 7.64
C ARG A 176 19.00 4.29 7.80
N ALA A 177 18.06 5.25 7.81
CA ALA A 177 16.64 4.92 7.78
C ALA A 177 16.34 3.97 6.59
N GLY A 178 15.77 2.79 6.87
CA GLY A 178 15.50 1.75 5.88
C GLY A 178 16.52 0.62 5.78
N CYS A 179 17.61 0.64 6.55
CA CYS A 179 18.56 -0.48 6.65
C CYS A 179 18.26 -1.32 7.90
N ALA A 180 17.72 -2.52 7.73
CA ALA A 180 17.59 -3.46 8.86
C ALA A 180 18.95 -4.09 9.20
N THR A 181 19.25 -4.22 10.49
CA THR A 181 20.39 -5.02 10.97
C THR A 181 20.04 -6.49 10.86
N ARG A 182 21.00 -7.31 10.38
CA ARG A 182 20.85 -8.78 10.40
C ARG A 182 20.66 -9.23 11.85
N PRO A 183 19.69 -10.11 12.17
CA PRO A 183 19.55 -10.71 13.50
C PRO A 183 20.77 -11.55 13.89
#